data_8522ddb9e8ac1a0ae95906a53ad76081
#
_entry.id   8522ddb9e8ac1a0ae95906a53ad76081
#
_cell.length_a   1.000
_cell.length_b   1.000
_cell.length_c   1.000
_cell.angle_alpha   90.00
_cell.angle_beta   90.00
_cell.angle_gamma   90.00
#
_symmetry.space_group_name_H-M   'P 1'
#
loop_
_entity.id
_entity.type
_entity.pdbx_description
1 polymer ?
#
loop_
_entity_poly.entity_id
_entity_poly.type
_entity_poly.pdbx_seq_one_letter_code
_entity_poly.pdbx_strand_id
1 'polypeptide(L)'
;SLIVGLTLSPASFAEEKKEEKKKEEPKPQSVFKDKALEEGVRKFVFAKRYNKEPLVEADLIHLSTIKVTNAGIKDLSGLEKCRALASLDLAGNEISDFNAIKDLKRIQYLNLAKNKIEDVSPIAGLTALQYIELSNNRVKDLKPLEKLSNMRSLYLSNNRIIDFSPALKLTKL
;
A
#
# COMPACT_ATOMS: atom_id res chain seq x y z
N SER A 1 -68.89 -2.60 62.60
CA SER A 1 -67.74 -2.00 61.81
C SER A 1 -66.81 -3.12 61.37
N LEU A 2 -66.87 -3.48 60.05
CA LEU A 2 -66.00 -4.44 59.41
C LEU A 2 -64.79 -3.68 58.84
N ILE A 3 -63.59 -4.05 59.30
CA ILE A 3 -62.34 -3.57 58.69
C ILE A 3 -61.81 -4.75 57.86
N VAL A 4 -61.87 -4.59 56.52
CA VAL A 4 -61.27 -5.52 55.57
C VAL A 4 -59.86 -5.06 55.34
N GLY A 5 -58.91 -5.82 55.88
CA GLY A 5 -57.48 -5.59 55.64
C GLY A 5 -57.12 -6.17 54.25
N LEU A 6 -56.72 -5.30 53.35
CA LEU A 6 -56.13 -5.71 52.06
C LEU A 6 -54.61 -5.87 52.27
N THR A 7 -54.11 -7.10 52.21
CA THR A 7 -52.68 -7.38 52.17
C THR A 7 -52.21 -7.28 50.72
N LEU A 8 -51.47 -6.24 50.40
CA LEU A 8 -50.77 -6.11 49.14
C LEU A 8 -49.53 -6.98 49.20
N SER A 9 -49.49 -8.04 48.39
CA SER A 9 -48.26 -8.77 48.10
C SER A 9 -47.26 -7.92 47.35
N PRO A 10 -45.99 -7.87 47.73
CA PRO A 10 -44.98 -7.21 46.92
C PRO A 10 -44.71 -8.07 45.69
N ALA A 11 -45.20 -7.63 44.54
CA ALA A 11 -44.78 -8.15 43.26
C ALA A 11 -43.29 -7.84 43.08
N SER A 12 -42.50 -8.93 42.96
CA SER A 12 -41.10 -8.86 42.64
C SER A 12 -40.89 -8.20 41.29
N PHE A 13 -40.36 -6.99 41.31
CA PHE A 13 -39.77 -6.39 40.13
C PHE A 13 -38.47 -7.11 39.83
N ALA A 14 -38.53 -8.17 39.04
CA ALA A 14 -37.40 -8.77 38.38
C ALA A 14 -37.04 -7.83 37.21
N GLU A 15 -36.11 -6.90 37.45
CA GLU A 15 -35.42 -6.22 36.37
C GLU A 15 -34.64 -7.27 35.57
N GLU A 16 -35.16 -7.68 34.43
CA GLU A 16 -34.38 -8.35 33.39
C GLU A 16 -33.34 -7.33 32.87
N LYS A 17 -32.15 -7.42 33.42
CA LYS A 17 -30.95 -6.85 32.76
C LYS A 17 -30.78 -7.59 31.43
N LYS A 18 -31.29 -7.02 30.35
CA LYS A 18 -30.88 -7.35 29.01
C LYS A 18 -29.36 -7.01 28.94
N GLU A 19 -28.51 -8.02 29.07
CA GLU A 19 -27.14 -7.92 28.64
C GLU A 19 -27.14 -7.66 27.12
N GLU A 20 -27.02 -6.39 26.73
CA GLU A 20 -26.63 -6.05 25.38
C GLU A 20 -25.28 -6.69 25.12
N LYS A 21 -25.28 -7.80 24.39
CA LYS A 21 -24.07 -8.36 23.79
C LYS A 21 -23.48 -7.26 22.93
N LYS A 22 -22.47 -6.54 23.48
CA LYS A 22 -21.59 -5.67 22.70
C LYS A 22 -21.10 -6.50 21.54
N LYS A 23 -21.54 -6.17 20.31
CA LYS A 23 -20.97 -6.76 19.10
C LYS A 23 -19.48 -6.43 19.16
N GLU A 24 -18.63 -7.43 19.33
CA GLU A 24 -17.18 -7.28 19.23
C GLU A 24 -16.91 -6.68 17.84
N GLU A 25 -16.39 -5.46 17.81
CA GLU A 25 -15.92 -4.87 16.56
C GLU A 25 -14.81 -5.77 16.00
N PRO A 26 -14.84 -6.07 14.69
CA PRO A 26 -13.84 -6.93 14.10
C PRO A 26 -12.44 -6.34 14.36
N LYS A 27 -11.54 -7.16 14.90
CA LYS A 27 -10.17 -6.74 15.17
C LYS A 27 -9.55 -6.20 13.88
N PRO A 28 -8.87 -5.05 13.93
CA PRO A 28 -8.25 -4.47 12.75
C PRO A 28 -7.29 -5.48 12.11
N GLN A 29 -7.36 -5.63 10.80
CA GLN A 29 -6.46 -6.48 10.02
C GLN A 29 -5.48 -5.60 9.24
N SER A 30 -4.29 -6.14 8.97
CA SER A 30 -3.32 -5.45 8.13
C SER A 30 -3.87 -5.25 6.72
N VAL A 31 -3.57 -4.10 6.12
CA VAL A 31 -3.89 -3.81 4.71
C VAL A 31 -2.95 -4.54 3.75
N PHE A 32 -1.80 -4.99 4.22
CA PHE A 32 -0.81 -5.71 3.41
C PHE A 32 -1.08 -7.21 3.42
N LYS A 33 -1.02 -7.82 2.24
CA LYS A 33 -1.08 -9.29 2.08
C LYS A 33 0.29 -9.93 2.19
N ASP A 34 1.33 -9.26 1.67
CA ASP A 34 2.72 -9.71 1.73
C ASP A 34 3.35 -9.30 3.07
N LYS A 35 3.73 -10.31 3.86
CA LYS A 35 4.31 -10.07 5.19
C LYS A 35 5.67 -9.37 5.14
N ALA A 36 6.48 -9.67 4.13
CA ALA A 36 7.79 -9.03 3.97
C ALA A 36 7.63 -7.53 3.64
N LEU A 37 6.62 -7.20 2.83
CA LEU A 37 6.25 -5.81 2.56
C LEU A 37 5.75 -5.13 3.82
N GLU A 38 4.84 -5.76 4.58
CA GLU A 38 4.32 -5.21 5.83
C GLU A 38 5.45 -4.91 6.82
N GLU A 39 6.34 -5.87 7.07
CA GLU A 39 7.48 -5.71 7.98
C GLU A 39 8.43 -4.60 7.52
N GLY A 40 8.65 -4.50 6.21
CA GLY A 40 9.45 -3.45 5.62
C GLY A 40 8.83 -2.07 5.80
N VAL A 41 7.54 -1.91 5.51
CA VAL A 41 6.80 -0.65 5.64
C VAL A 41 6.66 -0.23 7.10
N ARG A 42 6.48 -1.18 8.01
CA ARG A 42 6.39 -0.95 9.47
C ARG A 42 7.53 -0.10 10.01
N LYS A 43 8.74 -0.24 9.47
CA LYS A 43 9.93 0.54 9.89
C LYS A 43 9.74 2.04 9.67
N PHE A 44 8.87 2.44 8.76
CA PHE A 44 8.55 3.84 8.44
C PHE A 44 7.34 4.37 9.23
N VAL A 45 6.59 3.50 9.91
CA VAL A 45 5.45 3.88 10.77
C VAL A 45 5.94 4.03 12.20
N PHE A 46 6.22 5.26 12.63
CA PHE A 46 6.85 5.54 13.92
C PHE A 46 6.13 4.87 15.09
N ALA A 47 4.81 4.99 15.17
CA ALA A 47 4.01 4.45 16.26
C ALA A 47 3.99 2.92 16.34
N LYS A 48 4.27 2.23 15.23
CA LYS A 48 4.14 0.77 15.12
C LYS A 48 5.44 0.03 14.80
N ARG A 49 6.58 0.73 14.68
CA ARG A 49 7.86 0.12 14.27
C ARG A 49 8.39 -0.96 15.22
N TYR A 50 7.96 -0.95 16.48
CA TYR A 50 8.43 -1.87 17.53
C TYR A 50 7.34 -2.77 18.09
N ASN A 51 6.13 -2.76 17.54
CA ASN A 51 5.04 -3.63 17.96
C ASN A 51 4.54 -4.51 16.80
N LYS A 52 3.61 -5.43 17.09
CA LYS A 52 3.02 -6.34 16.11
C LYS A 52 1.58 -5.98 15.74
N GLU A 53 1.12 -4.78 16.09
CA GLU A 53 -0.20 -4.33 15.70
C GLU A 53 -0.32 -4.26 14.17
N PRO A 54 -1.46 -4.64 13.59
CA PRO A 54 -1.65 -4.59 12.15
C PRO A 54 -1.52 -3.15 11.64
N LEU A 55 -0.90 -2.99 10.47
CA LEU A 55 -0.85 -1.71 9.78
C LEU A 55 -2.19 -1.47 9.09
N VAL A 56 -2.84 -0.37 9.45
CA VAL A 56 -4.11 0.05 8.88
C VAL A 56 -3.93 1.27 7.98
N GLU A 57 -4.94 1.61 7.17
CA GLU A 57 -4.83 2.74 6.22
C GLU A 57 -4.40 4.06 6.88
N ALA A 58 -4.90 4.35 8.08
CA ALA A 58 -4.55 5.57 8.82
C ALA A 58 -3.05 5.71 9.13
N ASP A 59 -2.34 4.59 9.26
CA ASP A 59 -0.89 4.59 9.50
C ASP A 59 -0.09 4.98 8.25
N LEU A 60 -0.66 4.87 7.06
CA LEU A 60 0.03 4.91 5.78
C LEU A 60 -0.17 6.23 5.01
N ILE A 61 -1.25 6.96 5.28
CA ILE A 61 -1.65 8.13 4.48
C ILE A 61 -0.61 9.26 4.42
N HIS A 62 0.28 9.32 5.41
CA HIS A 62 1.34 10.35 5.50
C HIS A 62 2.73 9.85 5.10
N LEU A 63 2.88 8.56 4.77
CA LEU A 63 4.17 8.02 4.37
C LEU A 63 4.59 8.59 3.02
N SER A 64 5.68 9.35 3.00
CA SER A 64 6.24 9.95 1.77
C SER A 64 7.38 9.13 1.18
N THR A 65 8.02 8.28 1.97
CA THR A 65 9.17 7.47 1.56
C THR A 65 9.03 6.06 2.11
N ILE A 66 9.24 5.07 1.24
CA ILE A 66 9.33 3.65 1.60
C ILE A 66 10.54 3.06 0.89
N LYS A 67 11.36 2.30 1.62
CA LYS A 67 12.49 1.54 1.09
C LYS A 67 12.51 0.15 1.70
N VAL A 68 12.24 -0.87 0.86
CA VAL A 68 12.22 -2.29 1.26
C VAL A 68 12.89 -3.11 0.18
N THR A 69 14.20 -3.26 0.28
CA THR A 69 15.04 -3.93 -0.72
C THR A 69 15.43 -5.33 -0.28
N ASN A 70 15.58 -6.25 -1.25
CA ASN A 70 16.07 -7.61 -1.04
C ASN A 70 15.27 -8.39 0.03
N ALA A 71 13.96 -8.23 0.05
CA ALA A 71 13.07 -8.81 1.05
C ALA A 71 12.21 -9.98 0.52
N GLY A 72 12.33 -10.30 -0.77
CA GLY A 72 11.54 -11.37 -1.40
C GLY A 72 10.07 -11.00 -1.64
N ILE A 73 9.74 -9.72 -1.67
CA ILE A 73 8.38 -9.20 -1.87
C ILE A 73 7.86 -9.61 -3.24
N LYS A 74 6.59 -10.06 -3.28
CA LYS A 74 5.88 -10.45 -4.51
C LYS A 74 4.60 -9.67 -4.72
N ASP A 75 3.85 -9.35 -3.67
CA ASP A 75 2.54 -8.70 -3.72
C ASP A 75 2.63 -7.30 -3.08
N LEU A 76 2.27 -6.29 -3.85
CA LEU A 76 2.28 -4.88 -3.43
C LEU A 76 0.92 -4.40 -2.91
N SER A 77 -0.08 -5.29 -2.75
CA SER A 77 -1.40 -4.93 -2.20
C SER A 77 -1.24 -4.24 -0.85
N GLY A 78 -1.92 -3.12 -0.67
CA GLY A 78 -1.82 -2.25 0.51
C GLY A 78 -1.05 -0.98 0.24
N LEU A 79 -0.09 -0.96 -0.72
CA LEU A 79 0.64 0.27 -1.07
C LEU A 79 -0.27 1.35 -1.68
N GLU A 80 -1.39 1.00 -2.29
CA GLU A 80 -2.37 1.96 -2.82
C GLU A 80 -2.95 2.89 -1.75
N LYS A 81 -2.77 2.54 -0.48
CA LYS A 81 -3.16 3.37 0.69
C LYS A 81 -2.14 4.47 1.00
N CYS A 82 -0.90 4.36 0.51
CA CYS A 82 0.19 5.31 0.76
C CYS A 82 0.07 6.56 -0.12
N ARG A 83 -1.01 7.33 -0.01
CA ARG A 83 -1.37 8.42 -0.93
C ARG A 83 -0.39 9.59 -0.96
N ALA A 84 0.44 9.76 0.09
CA ALA A 84 1.48 10.79 0.15
C ALA A 84 2.82 10.34 -0.43
N LEU A 85 2.93 9.08 -0.91
CA LEU A 85 4.19 8.48 -1.33
C LEU A 85 4.82 9.24 -2.50
N ALA A 86 6.06 9.71 -2.29
CA ALA A 86 6.86 10.42 -3.28
C ALA A 86 8.11 9.63 -3.68
N SER A 87 8.63 8.79 -2.79
CA SER A 87 9.81 7.98 -3.02
C SER A 87 9.56 6.52 -2.65
N LEU A 88 9.78 5.61 -3.59
CA LEU A 88 9.59 4.17 -3.41
C LEU A 88 10.81 3.41 -3.94
N ASP A 89 11.49 2.67 -3.06
CA ASP A 89 12.61 1.79 -3.41
C ASP A 89 12.27 0.34 -3.02
N LEU A 90 12.05 -0.48 -4.02
CA LEU A 90 11.74 -1.91 -3.91
C LEU A 90 12.73 -2.78 -4.70
N ALA A 91 13.97 -2.33 -4.84
CA ALA A 91 14.98 -3.07 -5.60
C ALA A 91 15.29 -4.46 -5.00
N GLY A 92 15.58 -5.42 -5.86
CA GLY A 92 16.03 -6.76 -5.43
C GLY A 92 14.92 -7.62 -4.83
N ASN A 93 13.68 -7.45 -5.26
CA ASN A 93 12.55 -8.26 -4.84
C ASN A 93 12.11 -9.26 -5.93
N GLU A 94 10.94 -9.86 -5.78
CA GLU A 94 10.37 -10.81 -6.73
C GLU A 94 9.10 -10.28 -7.41
N ILE A 95 9.00 -8.96 -7.57
CA ILE A 95 7.83 -8.27 -8.08
C ILE A 95 7.69 -8.49 -9.58
N SER A 96 6.52 -8.93 -10.01
CA SER A 96 6.13 -9.00 -11.43
C SER A 96 4.97 -8.06 -11.75
N ASP A 97 4.08 -7.81 -10.78
CA ASP A 97 2.95 -6.90 -10.88
C ASP A 97 3.08 -5.77 -9.83
N PHE A 98 2.94 -4.53 -10.29
CA PHE A 98 2.97 -3.36 -9.44
C PHE A 98 1.78 -2.41 -9.70
N ASN A 99 0.66 -2.95 -10.13
CA ASN A 99 -0.59 -2.22 -10.33
C ASN A 99 -1.06 -1.46 -9.07
N ALA A 100 -0.69 -1.93 -7.87
CA ALA A 100 -1.03 -1.28 -6.62
C ALA A 100 -0.58 0.19 -6.54
N ILE A 101 0.47 0.58 -7.28
CA ILE A 101 0.98 1.96 -7.24
C ILE A 101 0.49 2.86 -8.39
N LYS A 102 -0.31 2.36 -9.33
CA LYS A 102 -0.72 3.10 -10.56
C LYS A 102 -1.40 4.45 -10.31
N ASP A 103 -2.05 4.58 -9.15
CA ASP A 103 -2.78 5.79 -8.76
C ASP A 103 -2.04 6.68 -7.75
N LEU A 104 -0.80 6.33 -7.39
CA LEU A 104 0.05 7.11 -6.50
C LEU A 104 0.74 8.26 -7.26
N LYS A 105 -0.03 9.24 -7.71
CA LYS A 105 0.38 10.33 -8.62
C LYS A 105 1.48 11.24 -8.08
N ARG A 106 1.85 11.13 -6.81
CA ARG A 106 2.90 11.93 -6.17
C ARG A 106 4.28 11.30 -6.25
N ILE A 107 4.41 10.06 -6.74
CA ILE A 107 5.70 9.38 -6.87
C ILE A 107 6.60 10.14 -7.86
N GLN A 108 7.77 10.55 -7.38
CA GLN A 108 8.82 11.22 -8.14
C GLN A 108 10.04 10.31 -8.33
N TYR A 109 10.33 9.46 -7.36
CA TYR A 109 11.41 8.49 -7.37
C TYR A 109 10.86 7.07 -7.26
N LEU A 110 11.22 6.21 -8.21
CA LEU A 110 10.81 4.81 -8.23
C LEU A 110 12.00 3.92 -8.59
N ASN A 111 12.39 3.05 -7.67
CA ASN A 111 13.41 2.03 -7.92
C ASN A 111 12.79 0.63 -7.83
N LEU A 112 12.74 -0.04 -8.96
CA LEU A 112 12.26 -1.41 -9.14
C LEU A 112 13.33 -2.31 -9.78
N ALA A 113 14.61 -1.95 -9.68
CA ALA A 113 15.69 -2.75 -10.21
C ALA A 113 15.71 -4.17 -9.65
N LYS A 114 16.22 -5.13 -10.44
CA LYS A 114 16.39 -6.54 -10.03
C LYS A 114 15.08 -7.15 -9.53
N ASN A 115 14.04 -7.09 -10.37
CA ASN A 115 12.73 -7.68 -10.16
C ASN A 115 12.36 -8.58 -11.36
N LYS A 116 11.09 -8.95 -11.49
CA LYS A 116 10.59 -9.82 -12.56
C LYS A 116 9.59 -9.09 -13.48
N ILE A 117 9.68 -7.76 -13.59
CA ILE A 117 8.72 -6.90 -14.27
C ILE A 117 8.83 -7.05 -15.79
N GLU A 118 7.71 -7.28 -16.45
CA GLU A 118 7.57 -7.30 -17.92
C GLU A 118 6.73 -6.14 -18.42
N ASP A 119 5.61 -5.85 -17.75
CA ASP A 119 4.68 -4.77 -18.09
C ASP A 119 4.92 -3.53 -17.22
N VAL A 120 5.15 -2.39 -17.86
CA VAL A 120 5.33 -1.09 -17.19
C VAL A 120 4.12 -0.16 -17.36
N SER A 121 2.99 -0.66 -17.85
CA SER A 121 1.76 0.13 -17.99
C SER A 121 1.29 0.81 -16.70
N PRO A 122 1.49 0.26 -15.49
CA PRO A 122 1.08 0.92 -14.26
C PRO A 122 1.71 2.30 -14.02
N ILE A 123 2.88 2.59 -14.63
CA ILE A 123 3.51 3.92 -14.45
C ILE A 123 3.02 4.97 -15.46
N ALA A 124 2.27 4.62 -16.48
CA ALA A 124 1.87 5.54 -17.55
C ALA A 124 1.15 6.81 -17.05
N GLY A 125 0.48 6.72 -15.90
CA GLY A 125 -0.22 7.82 -15.25
C GLY A 125 0.57 8.55 -14.17
N LEU A 126 1.82 8.16 -13.85
CA LEU A 126 2.63 8.76 -12.79
C LEU A 126 3.41 9.98 -13.32
N THR A 127 2.70 11.01 -13.74
CA THR A 127 3.28 12.17 -14.42
C THR A 127 4.24 13.02 -13.57
N ALA A 128 4.27 12.84 -12.25
CA ALA A 128 5.25 13.48 -11.37
C ALA A 128 6.62 12.76 -11.37
N LEU A 129 6.72 11.57 -12.00
CA LEU A 129 7.90 10.74 -11.97
C LEU A 129 9.09 11.43 -12.64
N GLN A 130 10.23 11.51 -11.93
CA GLN A 130 11.46 12.13 -12.39
C GLN A 130 12.62 11.13 -12.49
N TYR A 131 12.61 10.11 -11.66
CA TYR A 131 13.63 9.07 -11.62
C TYR A 131 12.96 7.70 -11.64
N ILE A 132 13.40 6.84 -12.55
CA ILE A 132 13.01 5.43 -12.55
C ILE A 132 14.20 4.53 -12.81
N GLU A 133 14.34 3.50 -11.99
CA GLU A 133 15.34 2.45 -12.11
C GLU A 133 14.62 1.11 -12.33
N LEU A 134 14.76 0.55 -13.53
CA LEU A 134 14.16 -0.72 -13.98
C LEU A 134 15.21 -1.73 -14.46
N SER A 135 16.51 -1.47 -14.23
CA SER A 135 17.56 -2.39 -14.68
C SER A 135 17.39 -3.79 -14.10
N ASN A 136 17.79 -4.80 -14.85
CA ASN A 136 17.67 -6.21 -14.47
C ASN A 136 16.20 -6.63 -14.25
N ASN A 137 15.37 -6.38 -15.24
CA ASN A 137 13.99 -6.82 -15.32
C ASN A 137 13.75 -7.54 -16.68
N ARG A 138 12.49 -7.63 -17.12
CA ARG A 138 12.09 -8.31 -18.36
C ARG A 138 11.29 -7.39 -19.28
N VAL A 139 11.41 -6.08 -19.11
CA VAL A 139 10.65 -5.05 -19.85
C VAL A 139 10.93 -5.18 -21.34
N LYS A 140 9.86 -5.08 -22.16
CA LYS A 140 9.92 -5.15 -23.63
C LYS A 140 9.41 -3.87 -24.29
N ASP A 141 8.33 -3.30 -23.77
CA ASP A 141 7.62 -2.14 -24.34
C ASP A 141 7.79 -0.91 -23.46
N LEU A 142 8.25 0.19 -24.07
CA LEU A 142 8.44 1.48 -23.40
C LEU A 142 7.32 2.48 -23.70
N LYS A 143 6.32 2.14 -24.51
CA LYS A 143 5.19 3.04 -24.82
C LYS A 143 4.53 3.67 -23.59
N PRO A 144 4.33 2.95 -22.47
CA PRO A 144 3.77 3.54 -21.26
C PRO A 144 4.55 4.74 -20.70
N LEU A 145 5.86 4.87 -21.04
CA LEU A 145 6.71 5.95 -20.57
C LEU A 145 6.57 7.24 -21.40
N GLU A 146 6.03 7.19 -22.59
CA GLU A 146 6.01 8.32 -23.55
C GLU A 146 5.44 9.63 -22.97
N LYS A 147 4.51 9.54 -22.02
CA LYS A 147 3.82 10.71 -21.42
C LYS A 147 4.49 11.22 -20.14
N LEU A 148 5.58 10.60 -19.68
CA LEU A 148 6.27 10.97 -18.44
C LEU A 148 7.22 12.14 -18.68
N SER A 149 6.70 13.29 -19.10
CA SER A 149 7.46 14.47 -19.50
C SER A 149 8.35 15.10 -18.43
N ASN A 150 8.23 14.67 -17.16
CA ASN A 150 9.08 15.12 -16.07
C ASN A 150 10.27 14.19 -15.82
N MET A 151 10.41 13.10 -16.59
CA MET A 151 11.50 12.14 -16.45
C MET A 151 12.85 12.81 -16.69
N ARG A 152 13.78 12.64 -15.74
CA ARG A 152 15.15 13.16 -15.77
C ARG A 152 16.21 12.06 -15.77
N SER A 153 15.87 10.90 -15.24
CA SER A 153 16.76 9.75 -15.15
C SER A 153 15.98 8.46 -15.39
N LEU A 154 16.43 7.70 -16.38
CA LEU A 154 15.80 6.45 -16.80
C LEU A 154 16.87 5.37 -16.96
N TYR A 155 16.80 4.33 -16.14
CA TYR A 155 17.76 3.21 -16.16
C TYR A 155 17.04 1.92 -16.58
N LEU A 156 17.50 1.31 -17.67
CA LEU A 156 16.84 0.17 -18.32
C LEU A 156 17.79 -0.98 -18.65
N SER A 157 19.04 -0.96 -18.13
CA SER A 157 20.04 -1.99 -18.44
C SER A 157 19.53 -3.39 -18.12
N ASN A 158 19.96 -4.37 -18.94
CA ASN A 158 19.60 -5.78 -18.75
C ASN A 158 18.06 -6.00 -18.76
N ASN A 159 17.38 -5.51 -19.77
CA ASN A 159 15.99 -5.76 -20.10
C ASN A 159 15.87 -6.45 -21.49
N ARG A 160 14.65 -6.56 -22.02
CA ARG A 160 14.35 -7.19 -23.31
C ARG A 160 13.82 -6.18 -24.34
N ILE A 161 14.20 -4.91 -24.21
CA ILE A 161 13.71 -3.80 -25.04
C ILE A 161 14.38 -3.90 -26.42
N ILE A 162 13.56 -3.80 -27.45
CA ILE A 162 14.02 -3.78 -28.86
C ILE A 162 13.86 -2.37 -29.43
N ASP A 163 12.79 -1.67 -29.04
CA ASP A 163 12.49 -0.31 -29.53
C ASP A 163 12.61 0.72 -28.39
N PHE A 164 13.57 1.61 -28.53
CA PHE A 164 13.81 2.75 -27.61
C PHE A 164 13.15 4.05 -28.06
N SER A 165 12.45 4.08 -29.22
CA SER A 165 11.83 5.29 -29.75
C SER A 165 10.87 5.97 -28.76
N PRO A 166 10.11 5.27 -27.88
CA PRO A 166 9.30 5.93 -26.88
C PRO A 166 10.10 6.78 -25.88
N ALA A 167 11.34 6.37 -25.55
CA ALA A 167 12.20 7.12 -24.64
C ALA A 167 12.69 8.44 -25.25
N LEU A 168 12.78 8.56 -26.58
CA LEU A 168 13.17 9.80 -27.27
C LEU A 168 12.16 10.93 -27.09
N LYS A 169 10.93 10.63 -26.65
CA LYS A 169 9.90 11.62 -26.33
C LYS A 169 10.09 12.29 -24.97
N LEU A 170 11.00 11.78 -24.15
CA LEU A 170 11.27 12.27 -22.79
C LEU A 170 12.32 13.39 -22.83
N THR A 171 11.89 14.59 -23.16
CA THR A 171 12.76 15.74 -23.47
C THR A 171 13.58 16.29 -22.30
N LYS A 172 13.39 15.78 -21.08
CA LYS A 172 14.15 16.18 -19.89
C LYS A 172 15.20 15.14 -19.45
N LEU A 173 15.36 14.04 -20.20
CA LEU A 173 16.40 13.03 -19.98
C LEU A 173 17.80 13.60 -20.24
#